data_718a86f20314197c8203e0258482effd
#
_entry.id   718a86f20314197c8203e0258482effd
#
_cell.length_a   1.000
_cell.length_b   1.000
_cell.length_c   1.000
_cell.angle_alpha   90.00
_cell.angle_beta   90.00
_cell.angle_gamma   90.00
#
_symmetry.space_group_name_H-M   'P 1'
#
loop_
_entity.id
_entity.type
_entity.pdbx_description
1 polymer ?
#
loop_
_entity_poly.entity_id
_entity_poly.type
_entity_poly.pdbx_seq_one_letter_code
_entity_poly.pdbx_strand_id
1 'polypeptide(L)'
;MKRKLALGLASIMMVAAPTAALGTSFGFNLRAIVPVHCVVNHHATGFGAVNGNAVSLGTFREYCNAPAGYELVVDYAPGSLRGARIIAGSEEIILNGSGQAVLSRTTGPRVRERIIAAVPGENGFDTDRLELRIVPI
;
A
#
# COMPACT_ATOMS: atom_id res chain seq x y z
N MET A 1 94.66 34.78 -25.34
CA MET A 1 94.26 33.49 -24.85
C MET A 1 92.94 33.66 -24.06
N LYS A 2 91.81 33.31 -24.63
CA LYS A 2 90.53 33.42 -23.98
C LYS A 2 89.79 32.03 -24.01
N ARG A 3 89.78 31.34 -22.88
CA ARG A 3 89.06 30.06 -22.72
C ARG A 3 87.59 30.35 -22.47
N LYS A 4 86.70 29.90 -23.33
CA LYS A 4 85.31 29.94 -23.13
C LYS A 4 84.88 28.66 -22.45
N LEU A 5 84.40 28.76 -21.21
CA LEU A 5 83.69 27.64 -20.56
C LEU A 5 82.25 27.60 -21.09
N ALA A 6 81.86 26.50 -21.64
CA ALA A 6 80.50 26.20 -21.99
C ALA A 6 79.82 25.45 -20.79
N LEU A 7 78.89 26.10 -20.15
CA LEU A 7 78.00 25.45 -19.14
C LEU A 7 76.90 24.71 -19.88
N GLY A 8 76.93 23.38 -19.80
CA GLY A 8 75.82 22.55 -20.27
C GLY A 8 74.71 22.51 -19.20
N LEU A 9 73.55 23.04 -19.53
CA LEU A 9 72.34 22.83 -18.72
C LEU A 9 71.74 21.43 -19.02
N ALA A 10 71.85 20.54 -18.06
CA ALA A 10 71.14 19.27 -18.12
C ALA A 10 69.67 19.48 -17.62
N SER A 11 68.76 19.50 -18.55
CA SER A 11 67.31 19.50 -18.23
C SER A 11 66.85 18.14 -17.77
N ILE A 12 66.58 17.98 -16.49
CA ILE A 12 65.92 16.77 -15.93
C ILE A 12 64.43 16.87 -16.21
N MET A 13 63.96 16.09 -17.20
CA MET A 13 62.49 15.87 -17.40
C MET A 13 61.98 14.90 -16.34
N MET A 14 61.29 15.42 -15.36
CA MET A 14 60.47 14.61 -14.46
C MET A 14 59.23 14.10 -15.22
N VAL A 15 59.23 12.84 -15.55
CA VAL A 15 58.05 12.15 -16.06
C VAL A 15 57.13 11.85 -14.84
N ALA A 16 56.05 12.63 -14.68
CA ALA A 16 55.02 12.33 -13.75
C ALA A 16 54.19 11.15 -14.27
N ALA A 17 54.38 9.97 -13.70
CA ALA A 17 53.56 8.81 -14.00
C ALA A 17 52.14 9.04 -13.40
N PRO A 18 51.06 8.84 -14.19
CA PRO A 18 49.73 8.92 -13.63
C PRO A 18 49.52 7.73 -12.68
N THR A 19 49.36 8.00 -11.40
CA THR A 19 48.89 7.01 -10.44
C THR A 19 47.43 6.70 -10.75
N ALA A 20 47.18 5.57 -11.44
CA ALA A 20 45.82 5.04 -11.57
C ALA A 20 45.29 4.70 -10.18
N ALA A 21 44.39 5.50 -9.67
CA ALA A 21 43.64 5.16 -8.48
C ALA A 21 42.79 3.94 -8.79
N LEU A 22 43.22 2.76 -8.34
CA LEU A 22 42.39 1.57 -8.34
C LEU A 22 41.25 1.76 -7.36
N GLY A 23 40.12 2.28 -7.87
CA GLY A 23 38.88 2.36 -7.11
C GLY A 23 38.42 0.94 -6.80
N THR A 24 38.57 0.51 -5.55
CA THR A 24 37.95 -0.71 -5.05
C THR A 24 36.51 -0.45 -4.79
N SER A 25 35.61 -0.97 -5.64
CA SER A 25 34.18 -0.96 -5.37
C SER A 25 33.86 -2.08 -4.37
N PHE A 26 33.34 -1.72 -3.22
CA PHE A 26 32.82 -2.68 -2.26
C PHE A 26 31.32 -2.84 -2.53
N GLY A 27 30.93 -4.01 -3.01
CA GLY A 27 29.55 -4.43 -3.14
C GLY A 27 29.16 -5.26 -1.92
N PHE A 28 28.01 -4.97 -1.33
CA PHE A 28 27.39 -5.85 -0.34
C PHE A 28 25.97 -6.20 -0.77
N ASN A 29 25.63 -7.46 -0.53
CA ASN A 29 24.30 -7.95 -0.84
C ASN A 29 23.37 -7.62 0.32
N LEU A 30 22.38 -6.75 0.06
CA LEU A 30 21.32 -6.47 1.00
C LEU A 30 20.12 -7.35 0.64
N ARG A 31 19.68 -8.20 1.57
CA ARG A 31 18.45 -9.00 1.43
C ARG A 31 17.47 -8.59 2.51
N ALA A 32 16.34 -8.07 2.10
CA ALA A 32 15.22 -7.79 2.98
C ALA A 32 14.02 -8.64 2.55
N ILE A 33 13.31 -9.21 3.52
CA ILE A 33 12.04 -9.90 3.29
C ILE A 33 10.97 -9.06 3.96
N VAL A 34 10.05 -8.53 3.18
CA VAL A 34 8.88 -7.79 3.67
C VAL A 34 7.68 -8.72 3.54
N PRO A 35 7.12 -9.22 4.64
CA PRO A 35 5.92 -10.06 4.57
C PRO A 35 4.73 -9.24 4.08
N VAL A 36 3.80 -9.91 3.42
CA VAL A 36 2.51 -9.30 3.08
C VAL A 36 1.76 -9.06 4.37
N HIS A 37 1.33 -7.81 4.55
CA HIS A 37 0.54 -7.39 5.69
C HIS A 37 -0.65 -6.55 5.20
N CYS A 38 -1.85 -6.98 5.53
CA CYS A 38 -3.09 -6.31 5.17
C CYS A 38 -3.99 -6.23 6.40
N VAL A 39 -4.51 -5.05 6.66
CA VAL A 39 -5.39 -4.80 7.80
C VAL A 39 -6.45 -3.75 7.44
N VAL A 40 -7.63 -3.91 7.99
CA VAL A 40 -8.67 -2.90 8.01
C VAL A 40 -8.95 -2.49 9.46
N ASN A 41 -8.90 -1.20 9.73
CA ASN A 41 -9.21 -0.62 11.05
C ASN A 41 -10.51 0.15 10.97
N HIS A 42 -11.38 -0.09 11.90
CA HIS A 42 -12.65 0.61 12.04
C HIS A 42 -12.51 1.77 13.03
N HIS A 43 -13.00 2.92 12.62
CA HIS A 43 -13.18 4.11 13.46
C HIS A 43 -14.65 4.45 13.52
N ALA A 44 -15.22 4.50 14.71
CA ALA A 44 -16.65 4.74 14.93
C ALA A 44 -17.10 6.18 14.60
N THR A 45 -16.23 7.02 14.07
CA THR A 45 -16.56 8.39 13.68
C THR A 45 -17.68 8.39 12.65
N GLY A 46 -18.79 9.04 12.98
CA GLY A 46 -19.99 9.08 12.14
C GLY A 46 -20.82 7.80 12.14
N PHE A 47 -20.50 6.81 12.96
CA PHE A 47 -21.30 5.60 13.10
C PHE A 47 -22.75 5.92 13.48
N GLY A 48 -23.71 5.30 12.80
CA GLY A 48 -25.13 5.51 13.02
C GLY A 48 -25.70 6.79 12.41
N ALA A 49 -24.89 7.65 11.80
CA ALA A 49 -25.40 8.83 11.08
C ALA A 49 -26.25 8.40 9.89
N VAL A 50 -27.44 8.97 9.76
CA VAL A 50 -28.41 8.64 8.70
C VAL A 50 -28.34 9.68 7.60
N ASN A 51 -28.23 9.23 6.35
CA ASN A 51 -28.34 10.05 5.16
C ASN A 51 -29.33 9.39 4.17
N GLY A 52 -30.53 9.94 4.08
CA GLY A 52 -31.64 9.30 3.37
C GLY A 52 -32.03 7.99 4.04
N ASN A 53 -31.88 6.88 3.32
CA ASN A 53 -32.11 5.52 3.82
C ASN A 53 -30.81 4.77 4.15
N ALA A 54 -29.66 5.43 4.02
CA ALA A 54 -28.36 4.85 4.34
C ALA A 54 -27.95 5.19 5.77
N VAL A 55 -27.38 4.23 6.47
CA VAL A 55 -26.82 4.36 7.82
C VAL A 55 -25.31 4.21 7.75
N SER A 56 -24.58 5.17 8.26
CA SER A 56 -23.11 5.11 8.29
C SER A 56 -22.65 4.03 9.26
N LEU A 57 -21.74 3.18 8.78
CA LEU A 57 -21.04 2.18 9.59
C LEU A 57 -19.71 2.72 10.16
N GLY A 58 -19.44 4.02 9.96
CA GLY A 58 -18.20 4.66 10.39
C GLY A 58 -17.16 4.73 9.29
N THR A 59 -15.94 5.10 9.70
CA THR A 59 -14.81 5.25 8.81
C THR A 59 -13.90 4.04 8.92
N PHE A 60 -13.49 3.50 7.78
CA PHE A 60 -12.62 2.34 7.69
C PHE A 60 -11.31 2.73 6.99
N ARG A 61 -10.20 2.44 7.67
CA ARG A 61 -8.86 2.63 7.13
C ARG A 61 -8.29 1.29 6.70
N GLU A 62 -8.05 1.17 5.41
CA GLU A 62 -7.46 0.00 4.77
C GLU A 62 -5.96 0.23 4.59
N TYR A 63 -5.17 -0.75 4.97
CA TYR A 63 -3.74 -0.82 4.68
C TYR A 63 -3.41 -2.19 4.11
N CYS A 64 -2.74 -2.22 2.97
CA CYS A 64 -2.23 -3.46 2.42
C CYS A 64 -0.97 -3.20 1.58
N ASN A 65 0.08 -4.00 1.80
CA ASN A 65 1.32 -3.95 1.05
C ASN A 65 1.45 -5.07 0.00
N ALA A 66 0.37 -5.80 -0.27
CA ALA A 66 0.37 -6.88 -1.26
C ALA A 66 0.68 -6.33 -2.66
N PRO A 67 1.70 -6.87 -3.38
CA PRO A 67 2.11 -6.36 -4.69
C PRO A 67 1.01 -6.45 -5.76
N ALA A 68 0.20 -7.52 -5.75
CA ALA A 68 -0.89 -7.71 -6.69
C ALA A 68 -2.17 -6.95 -6.29
N GLY A 69 -2.26 -6.52 -5.02
CA GLY A 69 -3.42 -5.83 -4.49
C GLY A 69 -4.22 -6.66 -3.50
N TYR A 70 -5.47 -6.28 -3.29
CA TYR A 70 -6.34 -6.93 -2.32
C TYR A 70 -7.82 -6.76 -2.65
N GLU A 71 -8.60 -7.63 -2.05
CA GLU A 71 -10.06 -7.52 -1.99
C GLU A 71 -10.50 -7.08 -0.60
N LEU A 72 -11.44 -6.15 -0.52
CA LEU A 72 -12.20 -5.87 0.70
C LEU A 72 -13.45 -6.73 0.67
N VAL A 73 -13.55 -7.62 1.63
CA VAL A 73 -14.61 -8.61 1.72
C VAL A 73 -15.50 -8.30 2.90
N VAL A 74 -16.79 -8.39 2.69
CA VAL A 74 -17.81 -8.33 3.75
C VAL A 74 -18.21 -9.76 4.09
N ASP A 75 -17.93 -10.16 5.31
CA ASP A 75 -18.40 -11.44 5.88
C ASP A 75 -19.62 -11.15 6.77
N TYR A 76 -20.65 -11.99 6.67
CA TYR A 76 -21.90 -11.85 7.42
C TYR A 76 -22.58 -13.21 7.63
N ALA A 77 -23.53 -13.28 8.55
CA ALA A 77 -24.20 -14.54 8.82
C ALA A 77 -24.96 -15.05 7.58
N PRO A 78 -24.70 -16.28 7.11
CA PRO A 78 -25.43 -16.87 5.97
C PRO A 78 -26.95 -16.80 6.19
N GLY A 79 -27.69 -16.46 5.12
CA GLY A 79 -29.13 -16.29 5.16
C GLY A 79 -29.62 -14.95 5.73
N SER A 80 -28.72 -14.16 6.35
CA SER A 80 -29.04 -12.82 6.86
C SER A 80 -28.78 -11.73 5.81
N LEU A 81 -29.20 -10.50 6.12
CA LEU A 81 -28.93 -9.25 5.39
C LEU A 81 -29.21 -9.30 3.87
N ARG A 82 -30.04 -10.25 3.43
CA ARG A 82 -30.43 -10.34 2.02
C ARG A 82 -31.12 -9.04 1.57
N GLY A 83 -30.67 -8.52 0.41
CA GLY A 83 -31.16 -7.27 -0.16
C GLY A 83 -30.60 -5.99 0.49
N ALA A 84 -29.85 -6.11 1.60
CA ALA A 84 -29.12 -4.97 2.15
C ALA A 84 -27.99 -4.55 1.18
N ARG A 85 -27.72 -3.26 1.12
CA ARG A 85 -26.64 -2.70 0.28
C ARG A 85 -25.54 -2.14 1.15
N ILE A 86 -24.32 -2.45 0.81
CA ILE A 86 -23.12 -1.87 1.42
C ILE A 86 -22.49 -0.91 0.41
N ILE A 87 -22.22 0.30 0.84
CA ILE A 87 -21.68 1.39 0.04
C ILE A 87 -20.36 1.84 0.63
N ALA A 88 -19.32 1.90 -0.20
CA ALA A 88 -18.00 2.38 0.19
C ALA A 88 -17.46 3.37 -0.88
N GLY A 89 -17.74 4.64 -0.69
CA GLY A 89 -17.44 5.67 -1.70
C GLY A 89 -18.31 5.48 -2.94
N SER A 90 -17.69 5.20 -4.08
CA SER A 90 -18.38 4.93 -5.35
C SER A 90 -18.71 3.44 -5.58
N GLU A 91 -18.25 2.57 -4.70
CA GLU A 91 -18.46 1.12 -4.82
C GLU A 91 -19.68 0.72 -4.00
N GLU A 92 -20.52 -0.13 -4.56
CA GLU A 92 -21.74 -0.62 -3.93
C GLU A 92 -21.92 -2.10 -4.24
N ILE A 93 -22.36 -2.87 -3.23
CA ILE A 93 -22.75 -4.27 -3.40
C ILE A 93 -24.11 -4.52 -2.75
N ILE A 94 -24.84 -5.48 -3.29
CA ILE A 94 -26.08 -6.01 -2.70
C ILE A 94 -25.77 -7.37 -2.10
N LEU A 95 -26.09 -7.54 -0.82
CA LEU A 95 -25.89 -8.80 -0.12
C LEU A 95 -26.98 -9.81 -0.54
N ASN A 96 -26.55 -10.95 -0.99
CA ASN A 96 -27.45 -12.01 -1.51
C ASN A 96 -27.82 -13.07 -0.48
N GLY A 97 -27.30 -12.97 0.74
CA GLY A 97 -27.50 -13.93 1.81
C GLY A 97 -26.52 -15.12 1.77
N SER A 98 -25.47 -15.10 0.93
CA SER A 98 -24.49 -16.19 0.86
C SER A 98 -23.55 -16.25 2.07
N GLY A 99 -23.44 -15.18 2.84
CA GLY A 99 -22.55 -15.06 3.98
C GLY A 99 -21.27 -14.31 3.68
N GLN A 100 -20.98 -14.06 2.40
CA GLN A 100 -19.78 -13.34 1.99
C GLN A 100 -20.04 -12.56 0.69
N ALA A 101 -19.43 -11.38 0.56
CA ALA A 101 -19.44 -10.59 -0.66
C ALA A 101 -18.18 -9.77 -0.81
N VAL A 102 -17.68 -9.62 -2.03
CA VAL A 102 -16.53 -8.72 -2.32
C VAL A 102 -17.06 -7.31 -2.53
N LEU A 103 -16.70 -6.40 -1.63
CA LEU A 103 -17.10 -4.99 -1.71
C LEU A 103 -16.27 -4.22 -2.72
N SER A 104 -14.97 -4.45 -2.73
CA SER A 104 -14.07 -3.77 -3.64
C SER A 104 -12.82 -4.58 -3.94
N ARG A 105 -12.24 -4.32 -5.11
CA ARG A 105 -10.96 -4.88 -5.52
C ARG A 105 -9.98 -3.75 -5.82
N THR A 106 -8.79 -3.83 -5.27
CA THR A 106 -7.75 -2.81 -5.39
C THR A 106 -6.48 -3.44 -5.95
N THR A 107 -5.89 -2.82 -6.94
CA THR A 107 -4.62 -3.26 -7.53
C THR A 107 -3.44 -2.61 -6.81
N GLY A 108 -2.42 -3.40 -6.50
CA GLY A 108 -1.18 -2.97 -5.86
C GLY A 108 -1.33 -2.54 -4.40
N PRO A 109 -0.19 -2.18 -3.78
CA PRO A 109 -0.16 -1.71 -2.40
C PRO A 109 -0.92 -0.40 -2.22
N ARG A 110 -1.67 -0.27 -1.12
CA ARG A 110 -2.45 0.94 -0.87
C ARG A 110 -2.73 1.18 0.61
N VAL A 111 -2.84 2.46 0.94
CA VAL A 111 -3.47 2.95 2.16
C VAL A 111 -4.66 3.79 1.73
N ARG A 112 -5.84 3.50 2.27
CA ARG A 112 -7.07 4.19 1.90
C ARG A 112 -7.98 4.32 3.13
N GLU A 113 -8.71 5.42 3.19
CA GLU A 113 -9.73 5.65 4.20
C GLU A 113 -11.06 5.95 3.52
N ARG A 114 -12.12 5.27 3.97
CA ARG A 114 -13.45 5.42 3.40
C ARG A 114 -14.53 5.37 4.49
N ILE A 115 -15.58 6.15 4.26
CA ILE A 115 -16.84 5.97 5.00
C ILE A 115 -17.56 4.80 4.33
N ILE A 116 -17.99 3.85 5.15
CA ILE A 116 -18.84 2.74 4.72
C ILE A 116 -20.23 2.96 5.29
N ALA A 117 -21.24 2.80 4.45
CA ALA A 117 -22.62 2.92 4.82
C ALA A 117 -23.41 1.68 4.40
N ALA A 118 -24.50 1.41 5.08
CA ALA A 118 -25.43 0.36 4.75
C ALA A 118 -26.82 0.94 4.49
N VAL A 119 -27.49 0.37 3.49
CA VAL A 119 -28.91 0.58 3.26
C VAL A 119 -29.60 -0.72 3.67
N PRO A 120 -30.51 -0.69 4.67
CA PRO A 120 -31.22 -1.88 5.11
C PRO A 120 -32.00 -2.54 3.96
N GLY A 121 -32.00 -3.89 3.96
CA GLY A 121 -32.88 -4.67 3.12
C GLY A 121 -34.28 -4.85 3.74
N GLU A 122 -35.09 -5.75 3.16
CA GLU A 122 -36.46 -6.01 3.64
C GLU A 122 -36.51 -6.49 5.10
N ASN A 123 -35.47 -7.17 5.56
CA ASN A 123 -35.36 -7.69 6.93
C ASN A 123 -34.54 -6.78 7.85
N GLY A 124 -34.33 -5.52 7.46
CA GLY A 124 -33.50 -4.58 8.21
C GLY A 124 -32.00 -4.78 8.01
N PHE A 125 -31.22 -4.30 8.96
CA PHE A 125 -29.77 -4.41 8.96
C PHE A 125 -29.27 -4.60 10.41
N ASP A 126 -28.40 -5.57 10.59
CA ASP A 126 -27.76 -5.89 11.86
C ASP A 126 -26.24 -5.90 11.67
N THR A 127 -25.53 -5.18 12.52
CA THR A 127 -24.06 -5.09 12.49
C THR A 127 -23.38 -6.14 13.37
N ASP A 128 -24.08 -6.81 14.25
CA ASP A 128 -23.48 -7.72 15.24
C ASP A 128 -22.76 -8.91 14.61
N ARG A 129 -23.07 -9.21 13.35
CA ARG A 129 -22.51 -10.32 12.59
C ARG A 129 -21.89 -9.88 11.26
N LEU A 130 -21.51 -8.62 11.15
CA LEU A 130 -20.90 -8.07 9.95
C LEU A 130 -19.43 -7.79 10.25
N GLU A 131 -18.54 -8.37 9.44
CA GLU A 131 -17.09 -8.16 9.52
C GLU A 131 -16.56 -7.71 8.16
N LEU A 132 -15.65 -6.77 8.18
CA LEU A 132 -14.88 -6.35 7.00
C LEU A 132 -13.47 -6.92 7.09
N ARG A 133 -13.06 -7.61 6.04
CA ARG A 133 -11.77 -8.28 5.98
C ARG A 133 -11.05 -7.95 4.68
N ILE A 134 -9.73 -7.75 4.77
CA ILE A 134 -8.86 -7.61 3.59
C ILE A 134 -8.26 -8.98 3.26
N VAL A 135 -8.37 -9.34 2.00
CA VAL A 135 -7.77 -10.56 1.43
C VAL A 135 -6.75 -10.14 0.38
N PRO A 136 -5.43 -10.36 0.60
CA PRO A 136 -4.42 -10.10 -0.42
C PRO A 136 -4.64 -11.02 -1.64
N ILE A 137 -4.34 -10.49 -2.83
CA ILE A 137 -4.41 -11.21 -4.09
C ILE A 137 -3.00 -11.70 -4.49
#